data_6d5b3fef1c0355fccf4b4a5892569935
#
_entry.id   6d5b3fef1c0355fccf4b4a5892569935
#
_cell.length_a   1.000
_cell.length_b   1.000
_cell.length_c   1.000
_cell.angle_alpha   90.00
_cell.angle_beta   90.00
_cell.angle_gamma   90.00
#
_symmetry.space_group_name_H-M   'P 1'
#
loop_
_entity.id
_entity.type
_entity.pdbx_description
1 polymer ?
#
loop_
_entity_poly.entity_id
_entity_poly.type
_entity_poly.pdbx_seq_one_letter_code
_entity_poly.pdbx_strand_id
1 'polypeptide(L)'
;ALADNEKTFYSIAPPPESWSAERKESYFREYNDFMLQNLTIHEAMPGHYLQLAHSNSFKSDTTVRALFGSGVFIEGWATYAEQIMAEHGYGAPQVPMQQLKMRLRLIINAMIDYRLHCEGLTEAEAMDLMTRSGFQEEGEAAGKWRRAVMSSCQLSTYYVGNLEMNRLRTLAQQ
;
A
#
# COMPACT_ATOMS: atom_id res chain seq x y z
N ALA A 1 18.66 5.49 4.18
CA ALA A 1 18.44 5.19 5.58
C ALA A 1 19.66 5.45 6.49
N LEU A 2 20.80 5.83 5.92
CA LEU A 2 22.03 6.09 6.68
C LEU A 2 22.57 7.51 6.54
N ALA A 3 21.89 8.37 5.79
CA ALA A 3 22.28 9.76 5.55
C ALA A 3 21.30 10.71 6.25
N ASP A 4 21.81 11.59 7.12
CA ASP A 4 21.01 12.45 7.97
C ASP A 4 20.48 13.73 7.29
N ASN A 5 20.90 14.03 6.05
CA ASN A 5 20.59 15.31 5.37
C ASN A 5 20.20 15.16 3.89
N GLU A 6 19.71 14.01 3.47
CA GLU A 6 19.27 13.80 2.09
C GLU A 6 17.87 14.39 1.84
N LYS A 7 17.72 15.04 0.69
CA LYS A 7 16.40 15.50 0.24
C LYS A 7 15.54 14.31 -0.14
N THR A 8 14.35 14.25 0.41
CA THR A 8 13.36 13.22 0.08
C THR A 8 12.36 13.78 -0.91
N PHE A 9 12.01 12.97 -1.92
CA PHE A 9 11.06 13.32 -2.96
C PHE A 9 9.93 12.29 -2.98
N TYR A 10 8.71 12.75 -3.04
CA TYR A 10 7.55 11.98 -3.41
C TYR A 10 7.20 12.31 -4.86
N SER A 11 7.23 11.31 -5.74
CA SER A 11 7.00 11.50 -7.17
C SER A 11 5.76 10.75 -7.62
N ILE A 12 4.90 11.44 -8.36
CA ILE A 12 3.72 10.85 -9.00
C ILE A 12 4.05 10.69 -10.48
N ALA A 13 4.18 9.43 -10.94
CA ALA A 13 4.51 9.15 -12.32
C ALA A 13 3.31 9.37 -13.23
N PRO A 14 3.44 10.12 -14.33
CA PRO A 14 2.40 10.18 -15.34
C PRO A 14 2.30 8.85 -16.09
N PRO A 15 1.15 8.54 -16.71
CA PRO A 15 1.06 7.38 -17.57
C PRO A 15 1.99 7.54 -18.78
N PRO A 16 2.65 6.45 -19.24
CA PRO A 16 3.54 6.50 -20.41
C PRO A 16 2.84 7.06 -21.65
N GLU A 17 3.57 7.87 -22.43
CA GLU A 17 3.02 8.47 -23.66
C GLU A 17 2.56 7.42 -24.68
N SER A 18 3.23 6.27 -24.71
CA SER A 18 2.93 5.15 -25.61
C SER A 18 1.62 4.42 -25.31
N TRP A 19 0.94 4.72 -24.19
CA TRP A 19 -0.33 4.08 -23.88
C TRP A 19 -1.48 4.66 -24.71
N SER A 20 -2.47 3.80 -25.04
CA SER A 20 -3.71 4.25 -25.69
C SER A 20 -4.48 5.24 -24.79
N ALA A 21 -5.39 6.01 -25.40
CA ALA A 21 -6.24 6.96 -24.67
C ALA A 21 -7.08 6.26 -23.59
N GLU A 22 -7.66 5.11 -23.92
CA GLU A 22 -8.50 4.31 -23.01
C GLU A 22 -7.67 3.82 -21.79
N ARG A 23 -6.41 3.41 -22.04
CA ARG A 23 -5.52 2.95 -20.95
C ARG A 23 -5.10 4.10 -20.05
N LYS A 24 -4.85 5.30 -20.61
CA LYS A 24 -4.57 6.51 -19.84
C LYS A 24 -5.77 6.93 -19.00
N GLU A 25 -6.97 6.87 -19.56
CA GLU A 25 -8.21 7.14 -18.84
C GLU A 25 -8.44 6.15 -17.68
N SER A 26 -8.23 4.85 -17.91
CA SER A 26 -8.29 3.83 -16.86
C SER A 26 -7.27 4.11 -15.74
N TYR A 27 -6.06 4.54 -16.10
CA TYR A 27 -5.05 4.94 -15.13
C TYR A 27 -5.52 6.13 -14.27
N PHE A 28 -6.10 7.17 -14.87
CA PHE A 28 -6.60 8.33 -14.11
C PHE A 28 -7.87 8.02 -13.31
N ARG A 29 -8.69 7.06 -13.71
CA ARG A 29 -9.79 6.56 -12.87
C ARG A 29 -9.27 5.86 -11.62
N GLU A 30 -8.19 5.07 -11.73
CA GLU A 30 -7.57 4.42 -10.58
C GLU A 30 -6.85 5.43 -9.67
N TYR A 31 -6.03 6.30 -10.26
CA TYR A 31 -5.24 7.32 -9.56
C TYR A 31 -5.89 8.71 -9.66
N ASN A 32 -7.18 8.77 -9.29
CA ASN A 32 -7.92 10.03 -9.23
C ASN A 32 -7.48 10.89 -8.04
N ASP A 33 -7.92 12.16 -8.00
CA ASP A 33 -7.52 13.14 -6.99
C ASP A 33 -7.74 12.67 -5.55
N PHE A 34 -8.78 11.89 -5.28
CA PHE A 34 -9.07 11.38 -3.94
C PHE A 34 -8.16 10.20 -3.58
N MET A 35 -7.86 9.34 -4.55
CA MET A 35 -6.87 8.27 -4.38
C MET A 35 -5.48 8.84 -4.18
N LEU A 36 -5.10 9.91 -4.89
CA LEU A 36 -3.82 10.59 -4.70
C LEU A 36 -3.68 11.21 -3.31
N GLN A 37 -4.76 11.73 -2.72
CA GLN A 37 -4.74 12.18 -1.33
C GLN A 37 -4.44 11.03 -0.37
N ASN A 38 -5.13 9.89 -0.54
CA ASN A 38 -4.88 8.70 0.28
C ASN A 38 -3.45 8.15 0.07
N LEU A 39 -2.97 8.14 -1.17
CA LEU A 39 -1.61 7.71 -1.50
C LEU A 39 -0.55 8.64 -0.90
N THR A 40 -0.80 9.94 -0.86
CA THR A 40 0.08 10.92 -0.23
C THR A 40 0.19 10.68 1.28
N ILE A 41 -0.90 10.29 1.93
CA ILE A 41 -0.85 9.85 3.34
C ILE A 41 0.06 8.64 3.48
N HIS A 42 -0.09 7.64 2.61
CA HIS A 42 0.69 6.40 2.61
C HIS A 42 2.19 6.65 2.42
N GLU A 43 2.56 7.36 1.36
CA GLU A 43 3.96 7.56 0.97
C GLU A 43 4.66 8.65 1.80
N ALA A 44 3.95 9.72 2.15
CA ALA A 44 4.54 10.86 2.83
C ALA A 44 4.15 10.91 4.31
N MET A 45 3.23 11.81 4.70
CA MET A 45 2.89 12.12 6.08
C MET A 45 1.43 11.77 6.38
N PRO A 46 1.18 10.99 7.42
CA PRO A 46 2.10 10.41 8.41
C PRO A 46 2.59 8.98 8.08
N GLY A 47 2.59 8.58 6.81
CA GLY A 47 2.96 7.24 6.34
C GLY A 47 4.46 6.95 6.32
N HIS A 48 4.97 6.44 5.19
CA HIS A 48 6.34 5.96 5.07
C HIS A 48 7.41 6.98 5.44
N TYR A 49 7.26 8.24 5.02
CA TYR A 49 8.25 9.27 5.35
C TYR A 49 8.41 9.46 6.87
N LEU A 50 7.31 9.59 7.61
CA LEU A 50 7.36 9.74 9.06
C LEU A 50 7.97 8.51 9.73
N GLN A 51 7.52 7.32 9.34
CA GLN A 51 8.01 6.06 9.90
C GLN A 51 9.51 5.89 9.67
N LEU A 52 9.99 6.17 8.44
CA LEU A 52 11.41 6.06 8.10
C LEU A 52 12.25 7.11 8.83
N ALA A 53 11.76 8.36 8.99
CA ALA A 53 12.45 9.40 9.74
C ALA A 53 12.64 8.98 11.20
N HIS A 54 11.61 8.39 11.84
CA HIS A 54 11.73 7.85 13.19
C HIS A 54 12.67 6.63 13.27
N SER A 55 12.59 5.71 12.30
CA SER A 55 13.47 4.55 12.24
C SER A 55 14.95 4.94 12.07
N ASN A 56 15.20 5.97 11.27
CA ASN A 56 16.57 6.48 11.05
C ASN A 56 17.15 7.20 12.28
N SER A 57 16.28 7.87 13.05
CA SER A 57 16.70 8.54 14.30
C SER A 57 16.87 7.58 15.47
N PHE A 58 16.30 6.38 15.39
CA PHE A 58 16.38 5.41 16.47
C PHE A 58 17.78 4.78 16.53
N LYS A 59 18.46 5.02 17.64
CA LYS A 59 19.78 4.38 17.92
C LYS A 59 19.54 3.03 18.58
N SER A 60 19.92 1.98 17.88
CA SER A 60 19.89 0.60 18.35
C SER A 60 21.30 0.16 18.77
N ASP A 61 21.38 -0.78 19.72
CA ASP A 61 22.66 -1.36 20.17
C ASP A 61 23.36 -2.17 19.06
N THR A 62 22.65 -2.49 17.98
CA THR A 62 23.19 -3.23 16.83
C THR A 62 22.79 -2.57 15.51
N THR A 63 23.58 -2.79 14.46
CA THR A 63 23.30 -2.35 13.09
C THR A 63 22.24 -3.20 12.38
N VAL A 64 21.77 -4.27 12.98
CA VAL A 64 20.78 -5.18 12.37
C VAL A 64 19.51 -4.43 11.95
N ARG A 65 18.98 -3.55 12.80
CA ARG A 65 17.78 -2.76 12.48
C ARG A 65 17.98 -1.74 11.34
N ALA A 66 19.20 -1.26 11.17
CA ALA A 66 19.52 -0.34 10.08
C ALA A 66 19.63 -1.07 8.73
N LEU A 67 19.99 -2.34 8.73
CA LEU A 67 20.21 -3.17 7.54
C LEU A 67 18.99 -3.98 7.13
N PHE A 68 18.18 -4.42 8.09
CA PHE A 68 17.04 -5.31 7.88
C PHE A 68 15.74 -4.65 8.35
N GLY A 69 14.96 -4.14 7.40
CA GLY A 69 13.62 -3.63 7.64
C GLY A 69 12.58 -4.74 7.73
N SER A 70 11.49 -4.50 8.45
CA SER A 70 10.31 -5.36 8.46
C SER A 70 9.28 -4.82 7.47
N GLY A 71 9.04 -5.50 6.35
CA GLY A 71 8.00 -5.12 5.39
C GLY A 71 6.61 -5.07 6.03
N VAL A 72 6.32 -6.00 6.95
CA VAL A 72 5.06 -6.02 7.73
C VAL A 72 4.89 -4.74 8.56
N PHE A 73 5.96 -4.27 9.22
CA PHE A 73 5.91 -3.03 9.98
C PHE A 73 5.79 -1.81 9.06
N ILE A 74 6.60 -1.73 8.02
CA ILE A 74 6.68 -0.58 7.10
C ILE A 74 5.35 -0.38 6.39
N GLU A 75 4.84 -1.41 5.73
CA GLU A 75 3.57 -1.35 4.99
C GLU A 75 2.35 -1.30 5.93
N GLY A 76 2.43 -2.02 7.05
CA GLY A 76 1.38 -1.98 8.07
C GLY A 76 1.19 -0.60 8.68
N TRP A 77 2.28 0.11 8.97
CA TRP A 77 2.22 1.50 9.44
C TRP A 77 1.58 2.42 8.41
N ALA A 78 2.02 2.37 7.14
CA ALA A 78 1.51 3.26 6.10
C ALA A 78 0.00 3.05 5.86
N THR A 79 -0.47 1.80 5.79
CA THR A 79 -1.89 1.49 5.64
C THR A 79 -2.72 1.83 6.90
N TYR A 80 -2.12 1.73 8.07
CA TYR A 80 -2.72 2.20 9.32
C TYR A 80 -2.82 3.72 9.34
N ALA A 81 -1.82 4.45 8.85
CA ALA A 81 -1.85 5.90 8.71
C ALA A 81 -3.01 6.38 7.80
N GLU A 82 -3.24 5.69 6.66
CA GLU A 82 -4.41 5.94 5.80
C GLU A 82 -5.72 5.85 6.60
N GLN A 83 -5.88 4.79 7.38
CA GLN A 83 -7.06 4.56 8.21
C GLN A 83 -7.25 5.66 9.24
N ILE A 84 -6.22 5.99 10.00
CA ILE A 84 -6.29 7.03 11.05
C ILE A 84 -6.64 8.39 10.45
N MET A 85 -6.06 8.77 9.35
CA MET A 85 -6.35 10.05 8.70
C MET A 85 -7.80 10.11 8.19
N ALA A 86 -8.33 9.00 7.64
CA ALA A 86 -9.72 8.90 7.24
C ALA A 86 -10.67 8.98 8.45
N GLU A 87 -10.37 8.29 9.57
CA GLU A 87 -11.14 8.34 10.81
C GLU A 87 -11.20 9.75 11.40
N HIS A 88 -10.17 10.57 11.20
CA HIS A 88 -10.11 11.97 11.65
C HIS A 88 -10.65 12.97 10.61
N GLY A 89 -11.24 12.50 9.53
CA GLY A 89 -11.88 13.35 8.51
C GLY A 89 -10.91 14.16 7.65
N TYR A 90 -9.69 13.67 7.48
CA TYR A 90 -8.72 14.32 6.60
C TYR A 90 -9.10 14.16 5.14
N GLY A 91 -8.95 15.26 4.39
CA GLY A 91 -9.16 15.31 2.95
C GLY A 91 -10.62 15.56 2.53
N ALA A 92 -10.89 15.37 1.25
CA ALA A 92 -12.25 15.51 0.71
C ALA A 92 -13.16 14.38 1.23
N PRO A 93 -14.50 14.57 1.27
CA PRO A 93 -15.45 13.57 1.76
C PRO A 93 -15.36 12.20 1.05
N GLN A 94 -14.77 12.15 -0.14
CA GLN A 94 -14.57 10.94 -0.92
C GLN A 94 -13.31 10.15 -0.52
N VAL A 95 -12.38 10.76 0.22
CA VAL A 95 -11.13 10.09 0.65
C VAL A 95 -11.40 8.86 1.52
N PRO A 96 -12.32 8.85 2.50
CA PRO A 96 -12.67 7.64 3.23
C PRO A 96 -13.14 6.49 2.33
N MET A 97 -13.85 6.77 1.22
CA MET A 97 -14.25 5.73 0.26
C MET A 97 -13.03 5.14 -0.47
N GLN A 98 -12.05 5.96 -0.83
CA GLN A 98 -10.80 5.48 -1.42
C GLN A 98 -9.98 4.67 -0.42
N GLN A 99 -9.95 5.08 0.83
CA GLN A 99 -9.31 4.31 1.91
C GLN A 99 -9.96 2.93 2.07
N LEU A 100 -11.29 2.83 2.01
CA LEU A 100 -12.00 1.54 2.03
C LEU A 100 -11.69 0.69 0.79
N LYS A 101 -11.60 1.30 -0.39
CA LYS A 101 -11.15 0.62 -1.62
C LYS A 101 -9.72 0.09 -1.45
N MET A 102 -8.82 0.87 -0.88
CA MET A 102 -7.46 0.41 -0.57
C MET A 102 -7.47 -0.74 0.42
N ARG A 103 -8.26 -0.67 1.49
CA ARG A 103 -8.40 -1.78 2.46
C ARG A 103 -8.87 -3.06 1.78
N LEU A 104 -9.84 -2.98 0.88
CA LEU A 104 -10.29 -4.12 0.09
C LEU A 104 -9.15 -4.69 -0.78
N ARG A 105 -8.36 -3.79 -1.40
CA ARG A 105 -7.15 -4.16 -2.15
C ARG A 105 -6.12 -4.91 -1.30
N LEU A 106 -5.89 -4.49 -0.05
CA LEU A 106 -4.95 -5.19 0.86
C LEU A 106 -5.39 -6.63 1.14
N ILE A 107 -6.69 -6.84 1.38
CA ILE A 107 -7.26 -8.16 1.63
C ILE A 107 -7.07 -9.05 0.39
N ILE A 108 -7.44 -8.54 -0.79
CA ILE A 108 -7.29 -9.25 -2.05
C ILE A 108 -5.82 -9.57 -2.35
N ASN A 109 -4.91 -8.64 -2.10
CA ASN A 109 -3.48 -8.85 -2.24
C ASN A 109 -2.99 -10.04 -1.39
N ALA A 110 -3.42 -10.12 -0.12
CA ALA A 110 -3.05 -11.23 0.75
C ALA A 110 -3.66 -12.56 0.29
N MET A 111 -4.90 -12.54 -0.20
CA MET A 111 -5.55 -13.73 -0.77
C MET A 111 -4.83 -14.22 -2.02
N ILE A 112 -4.47 -13.32 -2.92
CA ILE A 112 -3.74 -13.66 -4.15
C ILE A 112 -2.37 -14.23 -3.82
N ASP A 113 -1.62 -13.59 -2.93
CA ASP A 113 -0.28 -14.03 -2.52
C ASP A 113 -0.32 -15.47 -1.98
N TYR A 114 -1.24 -15.73 -1.05
CA TYR A 114 -1.41 -17.07 -0.48
C TYR A 114 -1.88 -18.09 -1.53
N ARG A 115 -2.96 -17.79 -2.26
CA ARG A 115 -3.57 -18.72 -3.19
C ARG A 115 -2.69 -19.03 -4.39
N LEU A 116 -1.94 -18.04 -4.88
CA LEU A 116 -0.98 -18.24 -5.98
C LEU A 116 0.13 -19.21 -5.58
N HIS A 117 0.72 -19.00 -4.41
CA HIS A 117 1.90 -19.77 -3.99
C HIS A 117 1.57 -21.11 -3.30
N CYS A 118 0.33 -21.28 -2.82
CA CYS A 118 -0.07 -22.47 -2.05
C CYS A 118 -1.20 -23.28 -2.68
N GLU A 119 -2.05 -22.68 -3.52
CA GLU A 119 -3.27 -23.30 -4.01
C GLU A 119 -3.39 -23.34 -5.55
N GLY A 120 -2.40 -22.79 -6.26
CA GLY A 120 -2.39 -22.80 -7.74
C GLY A 120 -3.40 -21.84 -8.37
N LEU A 121 -3.66 -20.67 -7.75
CA LEU A 121 -4.54 -19.64 -8.30
C LEU A 121 -4.12 -19.26 -9.72
N THR A 122 -5.06 -19.25 -10.64
CA THR A 122 -4.84 -18.85 -12.02
C THR A 122 -4.90 -17.32 -12.19
N GLU A 123 -4.30 -16.80 -13.28
CA GLU A 123 -4.38 -15.39 -13.65
C GLU A 123 -5.83 -14.93 -13.80
N ALA A 124 -6.68 -15.73 -14.46
CA ALA A 124 -8.08 -15.38 -14.66
C ALA A 124 -8.84 -15.22 -13.35
N GLU A 125 -8.64 -16.12 -12.39
CA GLU A 125 -9.26 -16.03 -11.07
C GLU A 125 -8.73 -14.82 -10.27
N ALA A 126 -7.43 -14.54 -10.37
CA ALA A 126 -6.83 -13.38 -9.72
C ALA A 126 -7.35 -12.07 -10.32
N MET A 127 -7.45 -11.97 -11.65
CA MET A 127 -8.03 -10.82 -12.34
C MET A 127 -9.50 -10.61 -11.94
N ASP A 128 -10.30 -11.68 -11.85
CA ASP A 128 -11.71 -11.59 -11.42
C ASP A 128 -11.83 -11.07 -9.97
N LEU A 129 -11.01 -11.57 -9.05
CA LEU A 129 -10.95 -11.07 -7.67
C LEU A 129 -10.60 -9.57 -7.62
N MET A 130 -9.58 -9.13 -8.37
CA MET A 130 -9.13 -7.75 -8.35
C MET A 130 -10.15 -6.80 -9.00
N THR A 131 -10.69 -7.15 -10.16
CA THR A 131 -11.56 -6.24 -10.92
C THR A 131 -12.99 -6.24 -10.41
N ARG A 132 -13.61 -7.39 -10.19
CA ARG A 132 -15.01 -7.49 -9.77
C ARG A 132 -15.19 -7.29 -8.27
N SER A 133 -14.37 -7.95 -7.45
CA SER A 133 -14.50 -7.85 -6.00
C SER A 133 -13.72 -6.68 -5.41
N GLY A 134 -12.59 -6.31 -6.04
CA GLY A 134 -11.69 -5.25 -5.57
C GLY A 134 -11.89 -3.90 -6.25
N PHE A 135 -12.76 -3.81 -7.26
CA PHE A 135 -13.02 -2.59 -8.03
C PHE A 135 -11.76 -1.93 -8.59
N GLN A 136 -10.73 -2.74 -8.88
CA GLN A 136 -9.48 -2.27 -9.46
C GLN A 136 -9.63 -2.17 -10.98
N GLU A 137 -9.00 -1.16 -11.56
CA GLU A 137 -8.90 -1.03 -13.00
C GLU A 137 -8.06 -2.17 -13.59
N GLU A 138 -8.44 -2.67 -14.77
CA GLU A 138 -7.85 -3.86 -15.38
C GLU A 138 -6.32 -3.74 -15.59
N GLY A 139 -5.86 -2.55 -16.00
CA GLY A 139 -4.43 -2.30 -16.19
C GLY A 139 -3.63 -2.37 -14.89
N GLU A 140 -4.19 -1.90 -13.79
CA GLU A 140 -3.60 -2.02 -12.44
C GLU A 140 -3.60 -3.48 -11.98
N ALA A 141 -4.70 -4.20 -12.17
CA ALA A 141 -4.83 -5.60 -11.81
C ALA A 141 -3.80 -6.47 -12.56
N ALA A 142 -3.62 -6.26 -13.86
CA ALA A 142 -2.62 -6.96 -14.65
C ALA A 142 -1.17 -6.69 -14.20
N GLY A 143 -0.88 -5.44 -13.78
CA GLY A 143 0.41 -5.08 -13.17
C GLY A 143 0.62 -5.80 -11.84
N LYS A 144 -0.42 -5.86 -11.02
CA LYS A 144 -0.43 -6.55 -9.73
C LYS A 144 -0.21 -8.05 -9.87
N TRP A 145 -0.86 -8.70 -10.82
CA TRP A 145 -0.64 -10.10 -11.10
C TRP A 145 0.83 -10.41 -11.41
N ARG A 146 1.45 -9.64 -12.31
CA ARG A 146 2.88 -9.81 -12.61
C ARG A 146 3.76 -9.65 -11.37
N ARG A 147 3.47 -8.66 -10.51
CA ARG A 147 4.19 -8.46 -9.24
C ARG A 147 4.00 -9.66 -8.31
N ALA A 148 2.80 -10.21 -8.21
CA ALA A 148 2.50 -11.39 -7.39
C ALA A 148 3.31 -12.62 -7.83
N VAL A 149 3.40 -12.88 -9.15
CA VAL A 149 4.20 -13.99 -9.70
C VAL A 149 5.71 -13.81 -9.45
N MET A 150 6.19 -12.57 -9.42
CA MET A 150 7.62 -12.26 -9.26
C MET A 150 8.08 -12.17 -7.79
N SER A 151 7.16 -12.21 -6.82
CA SER A 151 7.47 -12.05 -5.40
C SER A 151 6.62 -13.00 -4.55
N SER A 152 7.11 -13.38 -3.39
CA SER A 152 6.37 -14.20 -2.41
C SER A 152 6.31 -13.48 -1.08
N CYS A 153 5.16 -13.56 -0.40
CA CYS A 153 4.87 -12.93 0.90
C CYS A 153 4.89 -11.40 0.91
N GLN A 154 5.24 -10.72 -0.18
CA GLN A 154 5.32 -9.27 -0.23
C GLN A 154 3.93 -8.63 -0.23
N LEU A 155 2.99 -9.17 -1.00
CA LEU A 155 1.62 -8.64 -1.06
C LEU A 155 0.82 -8.86 0.22
N SER A 156 1.18 -9.86 1.02
CA SER A 156 0.57 -10.14 2.32
C SER A 156 1.00 -9.15 3.41
N THR A 157 2.16 -8.49 3.27
CA THR A 157 2.71 -7.59 4.29
C THR A 157 1.78 -6.45 4.66
N TYR A 158 1.08 -5.90 3.68
CA TYR A 158 0.13 -4.79 3.85
C TYR A 158 -1.01 -5.14 4.81
N TYR A 159 -1.71 -6.24 4.52
CA TYR A 159 -2.88 -6.64 5.32
C TYR A 159 -2.47 -7.16 6.70
N VAL A 160 -1.48 -8.04 6.77
CA VAL A 160 -0.96 -8.57 8.05
C VAL A 160 -0.45 -7.42 8.93
N GLY A 161 0.30 -6.49 8.35
CA GLY A 161 0.80 -5.33 9.06
C GLY A 161 -0.31 -4.40 9.57
N ASN A 162 -1.35 -4.14 8.76
CA ASN A 162 -2.51 -3.36 9.18
C ASN A 162 -3.25 -4.01 10.35
N LEU A 163 -3.44 -5.33 10.32
CA LEU A 163 -4.05 -6.07 11.42
C LEU A 163 -3.24 -5.93 12.72
N GLU A 164 -1.92 -6.08 12.63
CA GLU A 164 -1.05 -5.96 13.81
C GLU A 164 -1.03 -4.54 14.38
N MET A 165 -1.02 -3.50 13.54
CA MET A 165 -1.14 -2.11 13.99
C MET A 165 -2.46 -1.87 14.72
N ASN A 166 -3.58 -2.36 14.19
CA ASN A 166 -4.88 -2.25 14.85
C ASN A 166 -4.94 -3.05 16.17
N ARG A 167 -4.29 -4.21 16.23
CA ARG A 167 -4.14 -5.00 17.48
C ARG A 167 -3.35 -4.21 18.53
N LEU A 168 -2.23 -3.61 18.15
CA LEU A 168 -1.43 -2.77 19.06
C LEU A 168 -2.21 -1.55 19.54
N ARG A 169 -2.97 -0.89 18.66
CA ARG A 169 -3.87 0.21 19.04
C ARG A 169 -4.86 -0.22 20.11
N THR A 170 -5.52 -1.36 19.90
CA THR A 170 -6.49 -1.90 20.87
C THR A 170 -5.87 -2.17 22.23
N LEU A 171 -4.65 -2.73 22.25
CA LEU A 171 -3.92 -2.98 23.50
C LEU A 171 -3.51 -1.69 24.21
N ALA A 172 -3.15 -0.66 23.46
CA ALA A 172 -2.75 0.64 24.03
C ALA A 172 -3.94 1.45 24.58
N GLN A 173 -5.17 1.11 24.24
CA GLN A 173 -6.41 1.75 24.72
C GLN A 173 -7.00 1.07 25.95
N GLN A 174 -6.47 -0.07 26.37
CA GLN A 174 -6.83 -0.79 27.60
C GLN A 174 -6.05 -0.26 28.82
#